data_cb07e19dbcef4dedc9283c6e6da1dfdd
#
_entry.id   cb07e19dbcef4dedc9283c6e6da1dfdd
#
_cell.length_a   1.000
_cell.length_b   1.000
_cell.length_c   1.000
_cell.angle_alpha   90.00
_cell.angle_beta   90.00
_cell.angle_gamma   90.00
#
_symmetry.space_group_name_H-M   'P 1'
#
loop_
_entity.id
_entity.type
_entity.pdbx_description
1 polymer ?
#
loop_
_entity_poly.entity_id
_entity_poly.type
_entity_poly.pdbx_seq_one_letter_code
_entity_poly.pdbx_strand_id
1 'polypeptide(L)'
;MNRLSITAGACMAVAAAPFAIAEVLVTGPSSSATPYVVGVPGTPVRCVTSILTVGDAIGGYQMLGIPDGMGAFMVGEQVKLFIDHEFQATAASGKRAHQSGSTSSGGAFLSGWTISPSTFEVINGFDAMTSVATVTNGTGGALDKFARFCSGDVPEVKALFNATTGLGTDHRFFICGEESGTPGRMIATDLDTGVAYQMTAFDASSGAWENGVARPMDSNTTVMIGTSDGGANRVFVYVGTKQASGNPAERAGLLNGTAYGIQVKVGGVDVSAEDRVNALGTASTGPIYSGTFTLAAGGTAAGTTFLRPEDGAWDPTNPADFYFVNTDRMSTTSAGANQTHGSRLYRLRFNDVNNVLAGGTIEALLDGTDVMEMGDNLCVYNTLGGGTRVLLQEDPGNHPHSAKTLAYDVQTDSLQVILQSDPARFGAVGMAATAPFSQDEENSGVYDARDTFGLGWFVGNMQSHYALAAPLIEGGQLYAFYSPTLLGSCDSDVAQPIDGSVDGSDIAQLLLDYGTVTGFSPSDIDGSGEVDSGDLSLILLDWGYCSG
;
A
#
# COMPACT_ATOMS: atom_id res chain seq x y z
N MET A 1 -51.96 -56.78 11.52
CA MET A 1 -51.00 -56.05 10.69
C MET A 1 -50.71 -54.69 11.38
N ASN A 2 -49.66 -54.67 12.22
CA ASN A 2 -49.29 -53.51 12.98
C ASN A 2 -48.37 -52.61 12.10
N ARG A 3 -48.76 -51.35 11.89
CA ARG A 3 -47.94 -50.37 11.27
C ARG A 3 -47.06 -49.71 12.34
N LEU A 4 -45.75 -49.87 12.22
CA LEU A 4 -44.73 -49.10 12.99
C LEU A 4 -44.67 -47.71 12.44
N SER A 5 -44.92 -46.67 13.26
CA SER A 5 -44.66 -45.27 12.97
C SER A 5 -43.24 -44.97 13.40
N ILE A 6 -42.38 -44.60 12.44
CA ILE A 6 -41.04 -44.08 12.70
C ILE A 6 -41.16 -42.55 12.85
N THR A 7 -40.96 -42.05 14.05
CA THR A 7 -40.83 -40.63 14.33
C THR A 7 -39.40 -40.18 13.94
N ALA A 8 -39.31 -39.34 12.93
CA ALA A 8 -38.05 -38.68 12.59
C ALA A 8 -37.71 -37.61 13.65
N GLY A 9 -36.64 -37.85 14.38
CA GLY A 9 -36.08 -36.85 15.28
C GLY A 9 -35.43 -35.71 14.45
N ALA A 10 -35.90 -34.51 14.64
CA ALA A 10 -35.24 -33.31 14.09
C ALA A 10 -33.94 -33.06 14.85
N CYS A 11 -32.79 -33.24 14.19
CA CYS A 11 -31.53 -32.69 14.64
C CYS A 11 -31.62 -31.16 14.55
N MET A 12 -31.73 -30.48 15.68
CA MET A 12 -31.47 -29.04 15.73
C MET A 12 -29.97 -28.85 15.53
N ALA A 13 -29.58 -28.35 14.36
CA ALA A 13 -28.27 -27.75 14.19
C ALA A 13 -28.28 -26.49 15.03
N VAL A 14 -27.56 -26.49 16.14
CA VAL A 14 -27.21 -25.28 16.87
C VAL A 14 -26.15 -24.62 15.97
N ALA A 15 -26.55 -23.59 15.25
CA ALA A 15 -25.60 -22.69 14.63
C ALA A 15 -24.85 -22.02 15.80
N ALA A 16 -23.60 -22.40 16.01
CA ALA A 16 -22.70 -21.63 16.85
C ALA A 16 -22.58 -20.26 16.18
N ALA A 17 -22.98 -19.19 16.89
CA ALA A 17 -22.65 -17.86 16.46
C ALA A 17 -21.10 -17.77 16.44
N PRO A 18 -20.48 -17.24 15.37
CA PRO A 18 -19.06 -17.04 15.39
C PRO A 18 -18.72 -16.16 16.60
N PHE A 19 -17.83 -16.64 17.45
CA PHE A 19 -17.25 -15.79 18.49
C PHE A 19 -16.48 -14.70 17.74
N ALA A 20 -16.90 -13.44 17.91
CA ALA A 20 -16.10 -12.32 17.47
C ALA A 20 -14.84 -12.30 18.35
N ILE A 21 -13.71 -12.71 17.79
CA ILE A 21 -12.41 -12.63 18.44
C ILE A 21 -12.13 -11.14 18.63
N ALA A 22 -11.79 -10.75 19.85
CA ALA A 22 -11.42 -9.35 20.11
C ALA A 22 -10.02 -9.09 19.52
N GLU A 23 -9.91 -8.04 18.74
CA GLU A 23 -8.61 -7.56 18.25
C GLU A 23 -7.69 -7.21 19.42
N VAL A 24 -6.41 -7.56 19.29
CA VAL A 24 -5.35 -7.21 20.24
C VAL A 24 -4.59 -5.97 19.73
N LEU A 25 -4.60 -4.90 20.54
CA LEU A 25 -3.81 -3.69 20.25
C LEU A 25 -2.50 -3.73 21.03
N VAL A 26 -1.36 -3.75 20.32
CA VAL A 26 -0.02 -3.84 20.90
C VAL A 26 0.75 -2.55 20.67
N THR A 27 1.30 -1.97 21.74
CA THR A 27 2.35 -0.95 21.61
C THR A 27 3.68 -1.66 21.45
N GLY A 28 4.26 -1.55 20.27
CA GLY A 28 5.56 -2.16 19.98
C GLY A 28 6.70 -1.54 20.81
N PRO A 29 7.83 -2.23 20.93
CA PRO A 29 8.91 -1.84 21.84
C PRO A 29 9.56 -0.49 21.51
N SER A 30 9.40 -0.02 20.29
CA SER A 30 9.98 1.25 19.81
C SER A 30 8.96 2.37 19.63
N SER A 31 7.66 2.10 19.87
CA SER A 31 6.60 3.09 19.74
C SER A 31 6.21 3.69 21.07
N SER A 32 5.99 5.00 21.10
CA SER A 32 5.53 5.73 22.29
C SER A 32 4.01 5.75 22.45
N ALA A 33 3.25 5.30 21.45
CA ALA A 33 1.79 5.29 21.45
C ALA A 33 1.20 3.95 21.01
N THR A 34 0.02 3.62 21.54
CA THR A 34 -0.79 2.51 21.03
C THR A 34 -1.21 2.76 19.59
N PRO A 35 -1.60 1.72 18.84
CA PRO A 35 -2.00 1.87 17.44
C PRO A 35 -2.99 3.00 17.21
N TYR A 36 -2.78 3.75 16.13
CA TYR A 36 -3.68 4.80 15.64
C TYR A 36 -4.79 4.24 14.76
N VAL A 37 -4.59 3.02 14.29
CA VAL A 37 -5.52 2.26 13.46
C VAL A 37 -6.04 1.08 14.27
N VAL A 38 -7.30 0.75 14.10
CA VAL A 38 -7.98 -0.35 14.81
C VAL A 38 -8.75 -1.21 13.83
N GLY A 39 -8.91 -2.49 14.14
CA GLY A 39 -9.77 -3.40 13.38
C GLY A 39 -11.25 -3.01 13.47
N VAL A 40 -11.97 -3.24 12.39
CA VAL A 40 -13.43 -3.09 12.43
C VAL A 40 -14.01 -4.36 13.08
N PRO A 41 -14.93 -4.25 14.04
CA PRO A 41 -15.48 -5.41 14.71
C PRO A 41 -16.08 -6.45 13.77
N GLY A 42 -15.68 -7.71 13.94
CA GLY A 42 -16.13 -8.83 13.11
C GLY A 42 -15.35 -8.99 11.80
N THR A 43 -14.23 -8.30 11.65
CA THR A 43 -13.29 -8.47 10.54
C THR A 43 -12.16 -9.45 10.90
N PRO A 44 -11.39 -9.92 9.90
CA PRO A 44 -10.37 -10.93 10.12
C PRO A 44 -9.06 -10.40 10.73
N VAL A 45 -9.00 -9.15 11.19
CA VAL A 45 -7.81 -8.60 11.83
C VAL A 45 -7.74 -9.05 13.28
N ARG A 46 -6.66 -9.74 13.64
CA ARG A 46 -6.45 -10.29 14.98
C ARG A 46 -5.59 -9.41 15.87
N CYS A 47 -4.66 -8.68 15.27
CA CYS A 47 -3.73 -7.82 16.01
C CYS A 47 -3.38 -6.58 15.19
N VAL A 48 -3.22 -5.45 15.86
CA VAL A 48 -2.53 -4.27 15.32
C VAL A 48 -1.42 -3.87 16.29
N THR A 49 -0.20 -3.72 15.76
CA THR A 49 1.00 -3.35 16.53
C THR A 49 1.55 -2.03 16.02
N SER A 50 1.67 -1.02 16.87
CA SER A 50 2.41 0.20 16.52
C SER A 50 3.91 -0.07 16.53
N ILE A 51 4.63 0.31 15.45
CA ILE A 51 6.09 0.10 15.32
C ILE A 51 6.84 1.37 15.69
N LEU A 52 6.46 2.51 15.11
CA LEU A 52 6.97 3.84 15.40
C LEU A 52 5.86 4.87 15.34
N THR A 53 5.86 5.80 16.27
CA THR A 53 5.00 7.00 16.21
C THR A 53 5.88 8.22 15.92
N VAL A 54 5.37 9.17 15.17
CA VAL A 54 6.08 10.42 14.87
C VAL A 54 6.55 11.08 16.17
N GLY A 55 7.85 11.39 16.22
CA GLY A 55 8.53 11.88 17.42
C GLY A 55 9.41 10.83 18.10
N ASP A 56 9.16 9.54 17.91
CA ASP A 56 10.04 8.48 18.43
C ASP A 56 11.44 8.60 17.80
N ALA A 57 12.47 8.30 18.61
CA ALA A 57 13.85 8.43 18.19
C ALA A 57 14.67 7.20 18.54
N ILE A 58 15.32 6.61 17.55
CA ILE A 58 16.18 5.45 17.68
C ILE A 58 17.63 5.84 17.38
N GLY A 59 18.50 5.72 18.37
CA GLY A 59 19.90 6.12 18.21
C GLY A 59 20.11 7.60 17.88
N GLY A 60 19.13 8.44 18.15
CA GLY A 60 19.14 9.88 17.81
C GLY A 60 18.56 10.21 16.44
N TYR A 61 18.14 9.22 15.63
CA TYR A 61 17.38 9.41 14.41
C TYR A 61 15.87 9.39 14.72
N GLN A 62 15.16 10.45 14.33
CA GLN A 62 13.77 10.67 14.72
C GLN A 62 12.82 10.37 13.57
N MET A 63 11.72 9.66 13.85
CA MET A 63 10.59 9.51 12.93
C MET A 63 9.90 10.87 12.77
N LEU A 64 9.87 11.37 11.56
CA LEU A 64 9.18 12.63 11.23
C LEU A 64 7.78 12.38 10.70
N GLY A 65 7.01 13.45 10.52
CA GLY A 65 5.62 13.40 10.11
C GLY A 65 5.43 13.08 8.64
N ILE A 66 4.17 12.99 8.29
CA ILE A 66 3.67 12.77 6.94
C ILE A 66 4.36 11.56 6.26
N PRO A 67 4.42 10.37 6.94
CA PRO A 67 4.92 9.15 6.30
C PRO A 67 3.93 8.67 5.25
N ASP A 68 4.42 8.33 4.07
CA ASP A 68 3.59 7.90 2.94
C ASP A 68 4.11 6.58 2.33
N GLY A 69 4.44 6.58 1.05
CA GLY A 69 4.88 5.41 0.32
C GLY A 69 5.96 4.60 1.05
N MET A 70 5.85 3.29 0.98
CA MET A 70 6.77 2.41 1.68
C MET A 70 7.12 1.15 0.91
N GLY A 71 8.25 0.56 1.28
CA GLY A 71 8.63 -0.76 0.83
C GLY A 71 9.74 -1.33 1.70
N ALA A 72 9.88 -2.65 1.68
CA ALA A 72 10.82 -3.33 2.54
C ALA A 72 11.42 -4.59 1.91
N PHE A 73 12.55 -5.02 2.45
CA PHE A 73 13.18 -6.30 2.10
C PHE A 73 14.10 -6.79 3.22
N MET A 74 14.42 -8.07 3.21
CA MET A 74 15.34 -8.67 4.16
C MET A 74 16.79 -8.43 3.79
N VAL A 75 17.61 -8.08 4.78
CA VAL A 75 19.07 -8.08 4.69
C VAL A 75 19.61 -8.90 5.87
N GLY A 76 20.07 -10.12 5.58
CA GLY A 76 20.36 -11.10 6.61
C GLY A 76 19.10 -11.43 7.42
N GLU A 77 19.18 -11.26 8.73
CA GLU A 77 18.06 -11.53 9.65
C GLU A 77 17.28 -10.26 10.04
N GLN A 78 17.45 -9.17 9.30
CA GLN A 78 16.82 -7.88 9.60
C GLN A 78 15.99 -7.38 8.43
N VAL A 79 14.88 -6.74 8.75
CA VAL A 79 14.08 -6.00 7.78
C VAL A 79 14.72 -4.63 7.55
N LYS A 80 14.88 -4.26 6.28
CA LYS A 80 15.13 -2.88 5.85
C LYS A 80 13.83 -2.33 5.29
N LEU A 81 13.26 -1.37 5.98
CA LEU A 81 12.02 -0.70 5.60
C LEU A 81 12.33 0.76 5.25
N PHE A 82 11.76 1.24 4.17
CA PHE A 82 11.94 2.58 3.66
C PHE A 82 10.58 3.28 3.58
N ILE A 83 10.57 4.56 3.96
CA ILE A 83 9.35 5.38 3.97
C ILE A 83 9.74 6.74 3.40
N ASP A 84 9.01 7.21 2.43
CA ASP A 84 9.11 8.60 2.04
C ASP A 84 8.22 9.49 2.93
N HIS A 85 8.49 10.78 2.88
CA HIS A 85 7.81 11.76 3.72
C HIS A 85 7.32 12.91 2.85
N GLU A 86 6.02 13.10 2.82
CA GLU A 86 5.30 14.00 1.91
C GLU A 86 5.40 15.49 2.29
N PHE A 87 6.56 15.93 2.70
CA PHE A 87 6.76 17.32 3.09
C PHE A 87 6.76 18.28 1.90
N GLN A 88 6.10 19.42 2.06
CA GLN A 88 6.27 20.55 1.16
C GLN A 88 7.75 20.99 1.10
N ALA A 89 8.21 21.48 -0.06
CA ALA A 89 9.59 21.98 -0.21
C ALA A 89 9.99 23.06 0.81
N THR A 90 9.01 23.78 1.36
CA THR A 90 9.21 24.82 2.38
C THR A 90 9.16 24.30 3.80
N ALA A 91 8.84 23.02 4.02
CA ALA A 91 8.73 22.44 5.36
C ALA A 91 10.08 22.47 6.09
N ALA A 92 10.05 22.84 7.36
CA ALA A 92 11.22 22.90 8.22
C ALA A 92 11.56 21.53 8.82
N SER A 93 11.58 20.48 7.99
CA SER A 93 11.84 19.09 8.38
C SER A 93 13.31 18.80 8.77
N GLY A 94 14.13 19.83 8.83
CA GLY A 94 15.57 19.71 9.15
C GLY A 94 16.43 19.42 7.93
N LYS A 95 17.74 19.44 8.13
CA LYS A 95 18.71 19.17 7.07
C LYS A 95 18.88 17.67 6.87
N ARG A 96 18.77 17.20 5.62
CA ARG A 96 18.90 15.79 5.25
C ARG A 96 20.29 15.46 4.71
N ALA A 97 20.67 14.20 4.69
CA ALA A 97 22.01 13.75 4.27
C ALA A 97 22.33 14.18 2.84
N HIS A 98 21.37 14.10 1.90
CA HIS A 98 21.57 14.56 0.51
C HIS A 98 21.79 16.06 0.36
N GLN A 99 21.48 16.85 1.38
CA GLN A 99 21.72 18.31 1.46
C GLN A 99 23.06 18.65 2.13
N SER A 100 23.91 17.65 2.40
CA SER A 100 25.23 17.86 2.99
C SER A 100 26.07 18.74 2.08
N GLY A 101 26.63 19.83 2.65
CA GLY A 101 27.39 20.82 1.86
C GLY A 101 26.55 21.91 1.17
N SER A 102 25.23 21.74 1.08
CA SER A 102 24.32 22.77 0.57
C SER A 102 23.89 23.77 1.64
N THR A 103 23.35 24.91 1.19
CA THR A 103 22.64 25.87 2.06
C THR A 103 21.17 25.49 2.26
N SER A 104 20.65 24.56 1.49
CA SER A 104 19.28 24.05 1.59
C SER A 104 19.07 23.23 2.85
N SER A 105 17.85 23.24 3.36
CA SER A 105 17.39 22.48 4.50
C SER A 105 15.89 22.22 4.38
N GLY A 106 15.43 21.04 4.77
CA GLY A 106 14.03 20.64 4.77
C GLY A 106 13.49 20.21 3.41
N GLY A 107 12.20 19.99 3.33
CA GLY A 107 11.48 19.39 2.21
C GLY A 107 11.29 17.88 2.39
N ALA A 108 10.72 17.25 1.36
CA ALA A 108 10.51 15.81 1.30
C ALA A 108 11.83 15.02 1.30
N PHE A 109 11.82 13.82 1.83
CA PHE A 109 13.00 12.97 1.94
C PHE A 109 12.59 11.49 2.10
N LEU A 110 13.58 10.60 2.05
CA LEU A 110 13.42 9.17 2.23
C LEU A 110 14.13 8.71 3.52
N SER A 111 13.39 8.15 4.46
CA SER A 111 13.93 7.51 5.67
C SER A 111 14.11 6.01 5.49
N GLY A 112 15.11 5.43 6.14
CA GLY A 112 15.34 4.00 6.20
C GLY A 112 15.37 3.51 7.64
N TRP A 113 14.76 2.36 7.89
CA TRP A 113 14.64 1.76 9.20
C TRP A 113 15.12 0.31 9.19
N THR A 114 15.83 -0.08 10.23
CA THR A 114 16.24 -1.47 10.45
C THR A 114 15.39 -2.03 11.57
N ILE A 115 14.66 -3.11 11.32
CA ILE A 115 13.66 -3.64 12.23
C ILE A 115 13.92 -5.14 12.46
N SER A 116 13.73 -5.60 13.69
CA SER A 116 13.71 -7.02 14.05
C SER A 116 12.40 -7.65 13.57
N PRO A 117 12.41 -8.66 12.70
CA PRO A 117 11.19 -9.26 12.19
C PRO A 117 10.33 -9.97 13.25
N SER A 118 10.95 -10.48 14.31
CA SER A 118 10.26 -11.25 15.34
C SER A 118 9.69 -10.41 16.48
N THR A 119 10.18 -9.17 16.67
CA THR A 119 9.79 -8.33 17.82
C THR A 119 9.23 -6.98 17.42
N PHE A 120 9.32 -6.60 16.14
CA PHE A 120 9.05 -5.26 15.64
C PHE A 120 9.91 -4.15 16.29
N GLU A 121 10.97 -4.53 17.00
CA GLU A 121 11.92 -3.57 17.57
C GLU A 121 12.68 -2.86 16.44
N VAL A 122 12.66 -1.54 16.43
CA VAL A 122 13.45 -0.74 15.52
C VAL A 122 14.85 -0.56 16.08
N ILE A 123 15.84 -1.06 15.35
CA ILE A 123 17.24 -1.13 15.78
C ILE A 123 18.00 0.14 15.38
N ASN A 124 17.66 0.71 14.22
CA ASN A 124 18.34 1.88 13.66
C ASN A 124 17.45 2.64 12.68
N GLY A 125 17.68 3.95 12.56
CA GLY A 125 17.08 4.82 11.54
C GLY A 125 18.16 5.66 10.85
N PHE A 126 17.94 6.01 9.57
CA PHE A 126 18.89 6.78 8.76
C PHE A 126 18.20 7.46 7.57
N ASP A 127 18.83 8.50 7.01
CA ASP A 127 18.41 9.03 5.70
C ASP A 127 18.86 8.06 4.60
N ALA A 128 17.92 7.50 3.85
CA ALA A 128 18.22 6.54 2.78
C ALA A 128 18.74 7.23 1.51
N MET A 129 18.32 8.46 1.25
CA MET A 129 18.88 9.31 0.21
C MET A 129 20.04 10.14 0.77
N THR A 130 21.27 9.90 0.29
CA THR A 130 22.48 10.56 0.81
C THR A 130 23.12 11.53 -0.18
N SER A 131 22.78 11.42 -1.46
CA SER A 131 23.27 12.31 -2.52
C SER A 131 22.32 12.32 -3.71
N VAL A 132 22.51 13.31 -4.59
CA VAL A 132 21.71 13.53 -5.79
C VAL A 132 22.65 13.60 -6.99
N ALA A 133 22.52 12.67 -7.93
CA ALA A 133 23.44 12.60 -9.09
C ALA A 133 22.95 13.41 -10.30
N THR A 134 21.69 13.21 -10.71
CA THR A 134 21.16 13.74 -11.99
C THR A 134 19.81 14.42 -11.81
N VAL A 135 19.60 15.12 -10.69
CA VAL A 135 18.35 15.83 -10.45
C VAL A 135 18.54 17.32 -10.70
N THR A 136 17.64 17.91 -11.47
CA THR A 136 17.68 19.33 -11.82
C THR A 136 16.37 20.03 -11.43
N ASN A 137 16.45 21.35 -11.27
CA ASN A 137 15.27 22.17 -10.95
C ASN A 137 14.46 22.60 -12.19
N GLY A 138 14.62 21.93 -13.32
CA GLY A 138 13.98 22.31 -14.60
C GLY A 138 14.58 23.54 -15.27
N THR A 139 15.42 24.31 -14.61
CA THR A 139 16.16 25.48 -15.16
C THR A 139 17.65 25.20 -15.34
N GLY A 140 18.08 23.94 -15.13
CA GLY A 140 19.46 23.49 -15.31
C GLY A 140 20.36 23.60 -14.07
N GLY A 141 19.84 24.06 -12.94
CA GLY A 141 20.54 24.03 -11.65
C GLY A 141 20.36 22.70 -10.93
N ALA A 142 21.35 22.28 -10.15
CA ALA A 142 21.20 21.08 -9.31
C ALA A 142 20.12 21.32 -8.25
N LEU A 143 19.24 20.33 -8.07
CA LEU A 143 18.24 20.33 -7.02
C LEU A 143 18.72 19.48 -5.84
N ASP A 144 18.55 20.01 -4.66
CA ASP A 144 18.79 19.30 -3.40
C ASP A 144 17.61 19.44 -2.42
N LYS A 145 16.45 19.80 -2.95
CA LYS A 145 15.21 20.01 -2.19
C LYS A 145 14.03 19.45 -2.96
N PHE A 146 13.32 18.54 -2.32
CA PHE A 146 12.16 17.86 -2.88
C PHE A 146 10.86 18.31 -2.21
N ALA A 147 9.74 18.09 -2.88
CA ALA A 147 8.42 18.42 -2.39
C ALA A 147 7.46 17.26 -2.59
N ARG A 148 6.74 16.91 -1.51
CA ARG A 148 5.66 15.94 -1.55
C ARG A 148 6.07 14.64 -2.26
N PHE A 149 6.94 13.86 -1.65
CA PHE A 149 7.08 12.47 -2.00
C PHE A 149 5.85 11.75 -1.49
N CYS A 150 5.02 11.35 -2.41
CA CYS A 150 3.78 10.64 -2.17
C CYS A 150 4.01 9.13 -2.26
N SER A 151 3.07 8.35 -2.76
CA SER A 151 3.23 6.90 -2.83
C SER A 151 4.55 6.48 -3.46
N GLY A 152 5.27 5.57 -2.82
CA GLY A 152 6.57 5.07 -3.29
C GLY A 152 6.68 3.56 -3.17
N ASP A 153 7.53 2.95 -3.98
CA ASP A 153 7.67 1.50 -4.07
C ASP A 153 9.14 1.05 -4.05
N VAL A 154 9.39 -0.14 -3.50
CA VAL A 154 10.66 -0.87 -3.60
C VAL A 154 10.49 -2.04 -4.57
N PRO A 155 10.83 -1.89 -5.85
CA PRO A 155 10.65 -2.93 -6.84
C PRO A 155 11.39 -4.22 -6.49
N GLU A 156 10.81 -5.35 -6.85
CA GLU A 156 11.53 -6.62 -6.84
C GLU A 156 12.76 -6.57 -7.77
N VAL A 157 13.85 -7.26 -7.41
CA VAL A 157 15.09 -7.28 -8.19
C VAL A 157 14.85 -7.65 -9.66
N LYS A 158 13.95 -8.61 -9.94
CA LYS A 158 13.62 -9.03 -11.32
C LYS A 158 13.03 -7.93 -12.20
N ALA A 159 12.46 -6.87 -11.59
CA ALA A 159 11.97 -5.71 -12.33
C ALA A 159 13.11 -4.93 -13.00
N LEU A 160 14.26 -4.84 -12.34
CA LEU A 160 15.41 -4.01 -12.75
C LEU A 160 16.63 -4.84 -13.21
N PHE A 161 16.63 -6.15 -12.99
CA PHE A 161 17.68 -7.08 -13.37
C PHE A 161 17.09 -8.27 -14.15
N ASN A 162 17.76 -8.71 -15.21
CA ASN A 162 17.43 -9.95 -15.90
C ASN A 162 18.53 -10.98 -15.60
N ALA A 163 18.22 -11.93 -14.74
CA ALA A 163 19.17 -12.97 -14.31
C ALA A 163 19.63 -13.88 -15.47
N THR A 164 18.81 -14.05 -16.53
CA THR A 164 19.13 -14.88 -17.70
C THR A 164 20.18 -14.22 -18.59
N THR A 165 20.12 -12.90 -18.79
CA THR A 165 21.02 -12.17 -19.70
C THR A 165 22.13 -11.42 -18.97
N GLY A 166 22.03 -11.23 -17.66
CA GLY A 166 22.92 -10.40 -16.85
C GLY A 166 22.78 -8.89 -17.11
N LEU A 167 21.73 -8.46 -17.83
CA LEU A 167 21.46 -7.04 -18.07
C LEU A 167 20.66 -6.44 -16.91
N GLY A 168 20.90 -5.17 -16.65
CA GLY A 168 20.28 -4.45 -15.54
C GLY A 168 21.18 -4.33 -14.32
N THR A 169 20.57 -4.18 -13.15
CA THR A 169 21.25 -4.11 -11.85
C THR A 169 20.46 -4.85 -10.79
N ASP A 170 21.17 -5.54 -9.91
CA ASP A 170 20.64 -6.18 -8.71
C ASP A 170 20.56 -5.24 -7.50
N HIS A 171 20.97 -3.97 -7.67
CA HIS A 171 20.73 -2.94 -6.66
C HIS A 171 19.25 -2.77 -6.39
N ARG A 172 18.93 -2.49 -5.13
CA ARG A 172 17.58 -2.13 -4.72
C ARG A 172 17.35 -0.65 -4.94
N PHE A 173 16.15 -0.32 -5.37
CA PHE A 173 15.74 1.07 -5.55
C PHE A 173 14.49 1.35 -4.73
N PHE A 174 14.33 2.62 -4.33
CA PHE A 174 13.06 3.20 -3.95
C PHE A 174 12.68 4.20 -5.03
N ILE A 175 11.46 4.08 -5.56
CA ILE A 175 10.97 4.94 -6.63
C ILE A 175 9.74 5.66 -6.11
N CYS A 176 9.75 7.00 -6.15
CA CYS A 176 8.65 7.84 -5.71
C CYS A 176 8.48 9.05 -6.64
N GLY A 177 7.30 9.62 -6.64
CA GLY A 177 6.98 10.85 -7.35
C GLY A 177 7.05 12.08 -6.47
N GLU A 178 7.30 13.26 -7.06
CA GLU A 178 6.97 14.53 -6.43
C GLU A 178 5.56 14.93 -6.84
N GLU A 179 4.60 14.80 -5.95
CA GLU A 179 3.22 15.27 -6.14
C GLU A 179 3.15 16.80 -5.95
N SER A 180 4.02 17.51 -6.60
CA SER A 180 4.07 18.96 -6.57
C SER A 180 3.91 19.53 -7.97
N GLY A 181 3.28 20.70 -8.07
CA GLY A 181 2.83 21.29 -9.34
C GLY A 181 3.89 21.38 -10.41
N THR A 182 4.92 22.15 -10.43
CA THR A 182 5.83 22.28 -11.59
C THR A 182 7.25 22.60 -11.13
N PRO A 183 8.23 21.78 -11.50
CA PRO A 183 8.15 20.49 -12.16
C PRO A 183 8.08 19.36 -11.11
N GLY A 184 7.01 18.57 -11.07
CA GLY A 184 7.04 17.28 -10.36
C GLY A 184 8.02 16.34 -11.05
N ARG A 185 8.78 15.58 -10.28
CA ARG A 185 9.82 14.68 -10.80
C ARG A 185 9.58 13.27 -10.30
N MET A 186 9.85 12.29 -11.15
CA MET A 186 9.97 10.90 -10.72
C MET A 186 11.41 10.64 -10.31
N ILE A 187 11.61 10.17 -9.09
CA ILE A 187 12.93 9.97 -8.47
C ILE A 187 13.15 8.49 -8.17
N ALA A 188 14.26 7.96 -8.63
CA ALA A 188 14.73 6.61 -8.30
C ALA A 188 15.96 6.72 -7.39
N THR A 189 15.82 6.33 -6.13
CA THR A 189 16.93 6.31 -5.16
C THR A 189 17.51 4.91 -5.09
N ASP A 190 18.78 4.76 -5.44
CA ASP A 190 19.54 3.53 -5.26
C ASP A 190 19.82 3.32 -3.76
N LEU A 191 19.19 2.33 -3.16
CA LEU A 191 19.25 2.05 -1.72
C LEU A 191 20.57 1.43 -1.27
N ASP A 192 21.35 0.87 -2.20
CA ASP A 192 22.69 0.32 -1.90
C ASP A 192 23.74 1.42 -1.80
N THR A 193 23.54 2.53 -2.51
CA THR A 193 24.50 3.65 -2.55
C THR A 193 23.96 4.96 -1.96
N GLY A 194 22.65 5.09 -1.81
CA GLY A 194 21.97 6.31 -1.37
C GLY A 194 21.94 7.42 -2.43
N VAL A 195 22.19 7.10 -3.70
CA VAL A 195 22.22 8.08 -4.80
C VAL A 195 20.84 8.17 -5.46
N ALA A 196 20.29 9.38 -5.54
CA ALA A 196 19.04 9.65 -6.23
C ALA A 196 19.26 10.06 -7.69
N TYR A 197 18.41 9.56 -8.58
CA TYR A 197 18.40 9.83 -10.02
C TYR A 197 17.01 10.26 -10.45
N GLN A 198 16.95 11.32 -11.28
CA GLN A 198 15.70 11.78 -11.90
C GLN A 198 15.42 10.99 -13.17
N MET A 199 14.20 10.49 -13.29
CA MET A 199 13.72 9.79 -14.48
C MET A 199 13.11 10.80 -15.45
N THR A 200 13.94 11.39 -16.32
CA THR A 200 13.57 12.53 -17.18
C THR A 200 12.47 12.23 -18.21
N ALA A 201 12.15 10.97 -18.48
CA ALA A 201 11.01 10.61 -19.33
C ALA A 201 9.65 11.00 -18.70
N PHE A 202 9.63 11.20 -17.38
CA PHE A 202 8.48 11.73 -16.63
C PHE A 202 8.57 13.24 -16.40
N ASP A 203 9.64 13.90 -16.87
CA ASP A 203 9.79 15.37 -16.80
C ASP A 203 8.83 16.00 -17.79
N ALA A 204 7.67 16.23 -17.35
CA ALA A 204 6.74 16.93 -18.18
C ALA A 204 6.23 18.18 -17.49
N SER A 205 5.72 19.07 -18.31
CA SER A 205 5.11 20.34 -17.93
C SER A 205 3.90 20.20 -17.00
N SER A 206 3.58 19.02 -16.54
CA SER A 206 2.37 18.70 -15.78
C SER A 206 2.62 17.71 -14.64
N GLY A 207 3.80 17.72 -14.03
CA GLY A 207 4.14 16.88 -12.85
C GLY A 207 3.05 16.92 -11.78
N ALA A 208 3.17 16.45 -10.70
CA ALA A 208 2.39 15.93 -9.61
C ALA A 208 2.30 14.42 -9.81
N TRP A 209 3.47 13.80 -9.66
CA TRP A 209 3.59 12.36 -9.76
C TRP A 209 3.26 11.74 -8.41
N GLU A 210 2.24 10.90 -8.45
CA GLU A 210 1.84 10.12 -7.30
C GLU A 210 2.79 8.95 -7.11
N ASN A 211 2.85 8.05 -8.07
CA ASN A 211 3.68 6.86 -7.97
C ASN A 211 4.39 6.51 -9.28
N GLY A 212 5.40 5.63 -9.17
CA GLY A 212 6.11 5.01 -10.29
C GLY A 212 6.48 3.57 -10.00
N VAL A 213 5.68 2.60 -10.47
CA VAL A 213 5.74 1.19 -10.09
C VAL A 213 6.35 0.33 -11.18
N ALA A 214 7.52 -0.27 -10.92
CA ALA A 214 8.22 -1.12 -11.88
C ALA A 214 7.66 -2.54 -11.90
N ARG A 215 7.46 -3.09 -13.11
CA ARG A 215 6.87 -4.42 -13.31
C ARG A 215 7.81 -5.54 -12.88
N PRO A 216 7.40 -6.44 -11.98
CA PRO A 216 8.22 -7.53 -11.46
C PRO A 216 8.35 -8.68 -12.47
N MET A 217 9.15 -8.50 -13.54
CA MET A 217 9.32 -9.48 -14.60
C MET A 217 10.76 -9.56 -15.11
N ASP A 218 11.29 -10.78 -15.22
CA ASP A 218 12.56 -11.05 -15.90
C ASP A 218 12.44 -10.68 -17.39
N SER A 219 13.02 -9.55 -17.76
CA SER A 219 12.98 -9.00 -19.12
C SER A 219 14.21 -8.11 -19.37
N ASN A 220 14.59 -7.93 -20.61
CA ASN A 220 15.58 -6.92 -20.99
C ASN A 220 14.96 -5.51 -21.08
N THR A 221 13.64 -5.42 -20.96
CA THR A 221 12.90 -4.16 -20.90
C THR A 221 12.51 -3.85 -19.46
N THR A 222 12.67 -2.61 -19.04
CA THR A 222 12.09 -2.10 -17.80
C THR A 222 10.78 -1.43 -18.16
N VAL A 223 9.68 -1.96 -17.61
CA VAL A 223 8.34 -1.40 -17.77
C VAL A 223 7.91 -0.84 -16.41
N MET A 224 7.40 0.40 -16.41
CA MET A 224 6.82 1.01 -15.21
C MET A 224 5.47 1.64 -15.54
N ILE A 225 4.60 1.70 -14.56
CA ILE A 225 3.43 2.57 -14.61
C ILE A 225 3.70 3.78 -13.73
N GLY A 226 3.39 4.97 -14.23
CA GLY A 226 3.39 6.20 -13.46
C GLY A 226 1.99 6.78 -13.42
N THR A 227 1.55 7.19 -12.26
CA THR A 227 0.28 7.88 -12.01
C THR A 227 0.53 9.35 -11.70
N SER A 228 -0.39 10.22 -12.10
CA SER A 228 -0.25 11.67 -11.87
C SER A 228 -1.54 12.23 -11.30
N ASP A 229 -1.51 12.62 -10.02
CA ASP A 229 -2.60 13.33 -9.36
C ASP A 229 -2.41 14.85 -9.42
N GLY A 230 -3.50 15.59 -9.59
CA GLY A 230 -3.49 17.06 -9.60
C GLY A 230 -2.73 17.73 -10.73
N GLY A 231 -1.96 16.97 -11.51
CA GLY A 231 -1.17 17.44 -12.64
C GLY A 231 -1.80 17.10 -13.99
N ALA A 232 -1.24 16.07 -14.67
CA ALA A 232 -1.80 15.55 -15.92
C ALA A 232 -3.09 14.77 -15.71
N ASN A 233 -3.34 14.26 -14.52
CA ASN A 233 -4.45 13.37 -14.18
C ASN A 233 -4.52 12.17 -15.14
N ARG A 234 -3.38 11.52 -15.37
CA ARG A 234 -3.24 10.43 -16.33
C ARG A 234 -2.41 9.30 -15.77
N VAL A 235 -2.53 8.17 -16.44
CA VAL A 235 -1.72 6.98 -16.21
C VAL A 235 -0.78 6.79 -17.38
N PHE A 236 0.50 6.55 -17.10
CA PHE A 236 1.56 6.43 -18.08
C PHE A 236 2.23 5.08 -18.01
N VAL A 237 2.64 4.57 -19.16
CA VAL A 237 3.51 3.39 -19.30
C VAL A 237 4.88 3.85 -19.74
N TYR A 238 5.87 3.64 -18.89
CA TYR A 238 7.28 3.84 -19.23
C TYR A 238 7.87 2.55 -19.77
N VAL A 239 8.68 2.67 -20.82
CA VAL A 239 9.42 1.55 -21.42
C VAL A 239 10.87 1.95 -21.60
N GLY A 240 11.76 1.34 -20.81
CA GLY A 240 13.20 1.49 -20.89
C GLY A 240 13.89 0.19 -21.27
N THR A 241 15.20 0.24 -21.46
CA THR A 241 16.01 -0.92 -21.84
C THR A 241 17.14 -1.14 -20.85
N LYS A 242 17.21 -2.32 -20.27
CA LYS A 242 18.29 -2.73 -19.35
C LYS A 242 19.62 -2.82 -20.10
N GLN A 243 20.70 -2.39 -19.44
CA GLN A 243 22.03 -2.27 -20.04
C GLN A 243 23.08 -3.07 -19.26
N ALA A 244 24.19 -3.39 -19.92
CA ALA A 244 25.31 -4.09 -19.32
C ALA A 244 26.29 -3.15 -18.58
N SER A 245 26.23 -1.84 -18.85
CA SER A 245 27.18 -0.84 -18.34
C SER A 245 26.51 0.48 -18.02
N GLY A 246 27.18 1.32 -17.24
CA GLY A 246 26.66 2.58 -16.75
C GLY A 246 26.49 2.57 -15.22
N ASN A 247 25.95 3.65 -14.67
CA ASN A 247 25.53 3.68 -13.26
C ASN A 247 24.33 2.74 -13.02
N PRO A 248 23.98 2.41 -11.77
CA PRO A 248 22.89 1.47 -11.49
C PRO A 248 21.56 1.85 -12.16
N ALA A 249 21.17 3.13 -12.17
CA ALA A 249 19.92 3.58 -12.80
C ALA A 249 19.95 3.48 -14.34
N GLU A 250 21.10 3.75 -14.96
CA GLU A 250 21.30 3.51 -16.40
C GLU A 250 21.20 2.02 -16.72
N ARG A 251 21.90 1.18 -15.94
CA ARG A 251 21.83 -0.28 -16.12
C ARG A 251 20.40 -0.79 -15.95
N ALA A 252 19.68 -0.32 -14.95
CA ALA A 252 18.28 -0.65 -14.72
C ALA A 252 17.34 -0.26 -15.88
N GLY A 253 17.79 0.56 -16.83
CA GLY A 253 16.93 1.09 -17.89
C GLY A 253 15.96 2.17 -17.42
N LEU A 254 16.23 2.84 -16.29
CA LEU A 254 15.38 3.89 -15.71
C LEU A 254 15.61 5.26 -16.36
N LEU A 255 16.76 5.46 -17.05
CA LEU A 255 17.16 6.77 -17.59
C LEU A 255 17.11 6.86 -19.13
N ASN A 256 16.70 5.81 -19.83
CA ASN A 256 16.78 5.73 -21.29
C ASN A 256 15.43 5.42 -21.97
N GLY A 257 14.35 5.42 -21.23
CA GLY A 257 13.04 5.02 -21.72
C GLY A 257 12.18 6.18 -22.22
N THR A 258 10.97 5.82 -22.62
CA THR A 258 9.92 6.74 -23.07
C THR A 258 8.64 6.47 -22.30
N ALA A 259 7.95 7.53 -21.84
CA ALA A 259 6.63 7.45 -21.23
C ALA A 259 5.54 7.67 -22.28
N TYR A 260 4.50 6.83 -22.23
CA TYR A 260 3.34 6.83 -23.11
C TYR A 260 2.07 6.97 -22.28
N GLY A 261 1.19 7.90 -22.64
CA GLY A 261 -0.12 8.00 -22.01
C GLY A 261 -1.05 6.86 -22.40
N ILE A 262 -1.87 6.39 -21.49
CA ILE A 262 -2.92 5.40 -21.76
C ILE A 262 -4.10 6.10 -22.43
N GLN A 263 -4.42 5.71 -23.68
CA GLN A 263 -5.61 6.17 -24.40
C GLN A 263 -6.67 5.09 -24.39
N VAL A 264 -7.72 5.29 -23.60
CA VAL A 264 -8.84 4.36 -23.48
C VAL A 264 -9.80 4.50 -24.65
N LYS A 265 -10.38 3.37 -25.06
CA LYS A 265 -11.46 3.29 -26.05
C LYS A 265 -12.62 2.45 -25.51
N VAL A 266 -13.81 2.99 -25.59
CA VAL A 266 -15.05 2.27 -25.29
C VAL A 266 -15.85 2.11 -26.58
N GLY A 267 -16.22 0.89 -26.95
CA GLY A 267 -16.87 0.61 -28.21
C GLY A 267 -16.07 1.05 -29.45
N GLY A 268 -14.72 1.13 -29.33
CA GLY A 268 -13.81 1.57 -30.40
C GLY A 268 -13.66 3.08 -30.51
N VAL A 269 -14.33 3.87 -29.66
CA VAL A 269 -14.26 5.34 -29.65
C VAL A 269 -13.30 5.79 -28.53
N ASP A 270 -12.45 6.77 -28.83
CA ASP A 270 -11.53 7.35 -27.86
C ASP A 270 -12.28 8.07 -26.73
N VAL A 271 -11.91 7.77 -25.49
CA VAL A 271 -12.38 8.45 -24.29
C VAL A 271 -11.37 9.54 -23.94
N SER A 272 -11.78 10.79 -23.98
CA SER A 272 -10.91 11.92 -23.64
C SER A 272 -10.70 12.07 -22.13
N ALA A 273 -11.75 11.82 -21.36
CA ALA A 273 -11.74 11.92 -19.91
C ALA A 273 -12.73 10.94 -19.28
N GLU A 274 -12.41 10.47 -18.11
CA GLU A 274 -13.30 9.70 -17.24
C GLU A 274 -14.47 10.58 -16.76
N ASP A 275 -15.66 10.01 -16.69
CA ASP A 275 -16.82 10.69 -16.15
C ASP A 275 -16.96 10.46 -14.63
N ARG A 276 -17.30 11.52 -13.94
CA ARG A 276 -17.54 11.49 -12.50
C ARG A 276 -18.84 10.78 -12.16
N VAL A 277 -18.83 10.02 -11.07
CA VAL A 277 -20.05 9.49 -10.46
C VAL A 277 -20.82 10.63 -9.80
N ASN A 278 -22.13 10.69 -9.98
CA ASN A 278 -22.96 11.73 -9.36
C ASN A 278 -23.24 11.42 -7.88
N ALA A 279 -23.86 12.37 -7.17
CA ALA A 279 -24.18 12.27 -5.74
C ALA A 279 -25.06 11.06 -5.34
N LEU A 280 -25.61 10.32 -6.30
CA LEU A 280 -26.39 9.11 -6.08
C LEU A 280 -25.57 7.85 -6.38
N GLY A 281 -24.28 7.97 -6.66
CA GLY A 281 -23.43 6.86 -7.07
C GLY A 281 -23.70 6.38 -8.51
N THR A 282 -24.37 7.19 -9.33
CA THR A 282 -24.66 6.86 -10.73
C THR A 282 -23.73 7.66 -11.62
N ALA A 283 -23.04 7.03 -12.53
CA ALA A 283 -22.19 7.71 -13.49
C ALA A 283 -22.96 8.76 -14.29
N SER A 284 -22.32 9.91 -14.51
CA SER A 284 -22.98 11.06 -15.14
C SER A 284 -23.20 10.84 -16.63
N THR A 285 -22.18 10.48 -17.38
CA THR A 285 -22.25 10.20 -18.84
C THR A 285 -21.08 9.30 -19.26
N GLY A 286 -21.28 8.05 -19.56
CA GLY A 286 -20.29 7.18 -20.20
C GLY A 286 -19.03 6.86 -19.40
N PRO A 287 -19.16 6.32 -18.18
CA PRO A 287 -18.01 5.90 -17.38
C PRO A 287 -17.19 4.82 -18.08
N ILE A 288 -15.90 4.74 -17.72
CA ILE A 288 -15.02 3.68 -18.20
C ILE A 288 -15.24 2.44 -17.33
N TYR A 289 -16.34 1.71 -17.51
CA TYR A 289 -16.52 0.42 -16.81
C TYR A 289 -15.68 -0.69 -17.43
N SER A 290 -15.58 -0.71 -18.76
CA SER A 290 -14.72 -1.61 -19.49
C SER A 290 -14.39 -1.06 -20.87
N GLY A 291 -13.17 -1.37 -21.34
CA GLY A 291 -12.71 -0.90 -22.66
C GLY A 291 -11.40 -1.55 -23.06
N THR A 292 -10.84 -1.04 -24.12
CA THR A 292 -9.46 -1.31 -24.52
C THR A 292 -8.62 -0.07 -24.34
N PHE A 293 -7.31 -0.22 -24.28
CA PHE A 293 -6.40 0.92 -24.34
C PHE A 293 -5.27 0.71 -25.35
N THR A 294 -4.80 1.83 -25.88
CA THR A 294 -3.58 1.92 -26.68
C THR A 294 -2.62 2.89 -25.99
N LEU A 295 -1.34 2.79 -26.30
CA LEU A 295 -0.33 3.70 -25.80
C LEU A 295 -0.12 4.86 -26.76
N ALA A 296 -0.39 6.08 -26.31
CA ALA A 296 -0.26 7.29 -27.11
C ALA A 296 1.12 7.93 -26.88
N ALA A 297 1.87 8.09 -27.98
CA ALA A 297 3.08 8.90 -27.95
C ALA A 297 2.70 10.40 -27.91
N GLY A 298 3.44 11.19 -27.15
CA GLY A 298 3.17 12.64 -27.04
C GLY A 298 3.43 13.20 -25.63
N GLY A 299 4.12 12.42 -24.82
CA GLY A 299 4.46 12.82 -23.45
C GLY A 299 3.19 12.95 -22.58
N THR A 300 3.27 13.74 -21.54
CA THR A 300 2.22 13.90 -20.53
C THR A 300 0.94 14.61 -21.01
N ALA A 301 0.92 15.11 -22.25
CA ALA A 301 -0.30 15.68 -22.85
C ALA A 301 -1.16 14.61 -23.55
N ALA A 302 -0.69 13.37 -23.68
CA ALA A 302 -1.37 12.31 -24.42
C ALA A 302 -2.12 11.35 -23.49
N GLY A 303 -3.26 10.83 -23.98
CA GLY A 303 -4.04 9.80 -23.29
C GLY A 303 -5.31 10.33 -22.60
N THR A 304 -6.06 9.39 -22.05
CA THR A 304 -7.28 9.65 -21.29
C THR A 304 -6.95 10.32 -19.96
N THR A 305 -7.76 11.31 -19.59
CA THR A 305 -7.71 11.93 -18.26
C THR A 305 -8.58 11.14 -17.28
N PHE A 306 -8.01 10.78 -16.14
CA PHE A 306 -8.69 10.12 -15.02
C PHE A 306 -8.99 11.12 -13.90
N LEU A 307 -9.82 10.71 -12.94
CA LEU A 307 -10.22 11.54 -11.80
C LEU A 307 -9.26 11.33 -10.63
N ARG A 308 -8.09 11.97 -10.68
CA ARG A 308 -7.03 11.84 -9.69
C ARG A 308 -6.56 10.38 -9.57
N PRO A 309 -5.75 9.88 -10.52
CA PRO A 309 -5.15 8.56 -10.39
C PRO A 309 -4.03 8.60 -9.35
N GLU A 310 -4.23 7.84 -8.29
CA GLU A 310 -3.33 7.71 -7.17
C GLU A 310 -2.44 6.47 -7.31
N ASP A 311 -2.26 5.71 -6.22
CA ASP A 311 -1.38 4.57 -6.21
C ASP A 311 -1.82 3.42 -7.13
N GLY A 312 -0.88 2.51 -7.40
CA GLY A 312 -1.11 1.30 -8.17
C GLY A 312 -0.05 0.24 -7.94
N ALA A 313 -0.39 -1.00 -8.23
CA ALA A 313 0.53 -2.13 -8.11
C ALA A 313 0.32 -3.18 -9.20
N TRP A 314 1.40 -3.89 -9.55
CA TRP A 314 1.34 -5.05 -10.42
C TRP A 314 0.87 -6.29 -9.64
N ASP A 315 0.13 -7.18 -10.31
CA ASP A 315 -0.11 -8.51 -9.75
C ASP A 315 1.22 -9.27 -9.63
N PRO A 316 1.62 -9.73 -8.44
CA PRO A 316 2.92 -10.36 -8.24
C PRO A 316 3.09 -11.67 -9.00
N THR A 317 1.99 -12.33 -9.37
CA THR A 317 2.01 -13.62 -10.11
C THR A 317 1.58 -13.49 -11.57
N ASN A 318 0.91 -12.39 -11.94
CA ASN A 318 0.46 -12.14 -13.31
C ASN A 318 0.97 -10.79 -13.83
N PRO A 319 2.17 -10.73 -14.43
CA PRO A 319 2.77 -9.48 -14.89
C PRO A 319 2.03 -8.81 -16.06
N ALA A 320 0.91 -9.36 -16.51
CA ALA A 320 0.01 -8.71 -17.45
C ALA A 320 -0.96 -7.74 -16.79
N ASP A 321 -1.22 -7.90 -15.49
CA ASP A 321 -2.23 -7.14 -14.76
C ASP A 321 -1.57 -6.08 -13.88
N PHE A 322 -2.07 -4.84 -13.99
CA PHE A 322 -1.76 -3.72 -13.13
C PHE A 322 -3.06 -3.13 -12.58
N TYR A 323 -3.09 -2.85 -11.30
CA TYR A 323 -4.22 -2.23 -10.61
C TYR A 323 -3.86 -0.82 -10.23
N PHE A 324 -4.79 0.12 -10.34
CA PHE A 324 -4.64 1.47 -9.82
C PHE A 324 -5.97 2.01 -9.31
N VAL A 325 -5.89 2.87 -8.33
CA VAL A 325 -7.05 3.54 -7.76
C VAL A 325 -7.12 4.97 -8.25
N ASN A 326 -8.30 5.54 -8.33
CA ASN A 326 -8.50 6.98 -8.42
C ASN A 326 -9.36 7.48 -7.26
N THR A 327 -8.97 8.63 -6.72
CA THR A 327 -9.63 9.26 -5.59
C THR A 327 -10.97 9.88 -5.94
N ASP A 328 -11.08 10.58 -7.07
CA ASP A 328 -12.14 11.54 -7.41
C ASP A 328 -12.23 12.65 -6.34
N ARG A 329 -13.19 12.63 -5.45
CA ARG A 329 -13.35 13.60 -4.36
C ARG A 329 -14.48 13.22 -3.40
N MET A 330 -14.39 13.70 -2.17
CA MET A 330 -15.51 13.73 -1.24
C MET A 330 -16.56 14.77 -1.65
N SER A 331 -17.81 14.54 -1.30
CA SER A 331 -18.86 15.53 -1.44
C SER A 331 -18.60 16.74 -0.53
N THR A 332 -18.58 17.94 -1.11
CA THR A 332 -18.45 19.19 -0.36
C THR A 332 -19.76 19.68 0.27
N THR A 333 -20.88 18.99 0.03
CA THR A 333 -22.22 19.51 0.38
C THR A 333 -22.70 19.09 1.74
N SER A 334 -22.05 18.10 2.37
CA SER A 334 -22.41 17.68 3.73
C SER A 334 -21.29 16.90 4.39
N ALA A 335 -20.88 17.38 5.51
CA ALA A 335 -20.02 16.62 6.39
C ALA A 335 -20.69 15.27 6.73
N GLY A 336 -20.04 14.19 6.38
CA GLY A 336 -20.33 12.83 6.83
C GLY A 336 -21.36 12.07 6.02
N ALA A 337 -22.62 12.31 6.25
CA ALA A 337 -23.67 11.36 5.85
C ALA A 337 -24.04 11.33 4.35
N ASN A 338 -23.56 12.27 3.53
CA ASN A 338 -23.88 12.36 2.10
C ASN A 338 -22.63 12.53 1.26
N GLN A 339 -21.62 11.76 1.56
CA GLN A 339 -20.40 11.71 0.77
C GLN A 339 -20.71 11.16 -0.62
N THR A 340 -20.09 11.72 -1.61
CA THR A 340 -20.22 11.20 -2.97
C THR A 340 -19.20 10.09 -3.13
N HIS A 341 -19.67 8.88 -3.26
CA HIS A 341 -18.83 7.79 -3.70
C HIS A 341 -18.32 8.12 -5.10
N GLY A 342 -17.07 7.94 -5.35
CA GLY A 342 -16.49 8.32 -6.64
C GLY A 342 -15.24 7.53 -6.97
N SER A 343 -14.54 7.09 -5.94
CA SER A 343 -13.29 6.34 -6.08
C SER A 343 -13.50 5.02 -6.81
N ARG A 344 -12.58 4.70 -7.70
CA ARG A 344 -12.64 3.50 -8.52
C ARG A 344 -11.35 2.73 -8.42
N LEU A 345 -11.45 1.40 -8.48
CA LEU A 345 -10.32 0.51 -8.69
C LEU A 345 -10.35 0.02 -10.13
N TYR A 346 -9.30 0.30 -10.87
CA TYR A 346 -9.12 -0.18 -12.24
C TYR A 346 -8.12 -1.31 -12.32
N ARG A 347 -8.38 -2.25 -13.25
CA ARG A 347 -7.39 -3.20 -13.73
C ARG A 347 -7.02 -2.90 -15.17
N LEU A 348 -5.74 -2.72 -15.44
CA LEU A 348 -5.17 -2.77 -16.79
C LEU A 348 -4.65 -4.18 -17.05
N ARG A 349 -5.05 -4.80 -18.15
CA ARG A 349 -4.52 -6.08 -18.60
C ARG A 349 -3.85 -5.93 -19.95
N PHE A 350 -2.54 -6.06 -19.99
CA PHE A 350 -1.75 -5.96 -21.20
C PHE A 350 -1.92 -7.19 -22.09
N ASN A 351 -2.11 -6.98 -23.40
CA ASN A 351 -2.30 -8.06 -24.39
C ASN A 351 -1.06 -8.93 -24.57
N ASP A 352 0.12 -8.35 -24.41
CA ASP A 352 1.41 -9.04 -24.56
C ASP A 352 2.40 -8.50 -23.53
N VAL A 353 2.80 -9.35 -22.59
CA VAL A 353 3.77 -9.01 -21.54
C VAL A 353 5.18 -8.70 -22.09
N ASN A 354 5.50 -9.21 -23.26
CA ASN A 354 6.79 -8.95 -23.92
C ASN A 354 6.75 -7.71 -24.81
N ASN A 355 5.57 -7.21 -25.14
CA ASN A 355 5.36 -6.01 -25.95
C ASN A 355 4.18 -5.20 -25.43
N VAL A 356 4.39 -4.46 -24.34
CA VAL A 356 3.35 -3.64 -23.71
C VAL A 356 2.79 -2.55 -24.63
N LEU A 357 3.52 -2.19 -25.70
CA LEU A 357 3.05 -1.23 -26.71
C LEU A 357 1.87 -1.77 -27.53
N ALA A 358 1.58 -3.08 -27.46
CA ALA A 358 0.38 -3.68 -28.06
C ALA A 358 -0.92 -3.25 -27.35
N GLY A 359 -0.84 -2.47 -26.26
CA GLY A 359 -1.99 -2.06 -25.48
C GLY A 359 -2.64 -3.19 -24.71
N GLY A 360 -3.92 -3.04 -24.38
CA GLY A 360 -4.61 -4.01 -23.53
C GLY A 360 -6.08 -3.69 -23.33
N THR A 361 -6.63 -4.22 -22.24
CA THR A 361 -7.98 -3.94 -21.76
C THR A 361 -7.93 -3.20 -20.43
N ILE A 362 -8.93 -2.36 -20.18
CA ILE A 362 -9.18 -1.70 -18.91
C ILE A 362 -10.55 -2.09 -18.39
N GLU A 363 -10.65 -2.29 -17.09
CA GLU A 363 -11.89 -2.64 -16.40
C GLU A 363 -11.94 -1.95 -15.05
N ALA A 364 -13.07 -1.34 -14.72
CA ALA A 364 -13.36 -0.88 -13.37
C ALA A 364 -13.87 -2.07 -12.56
N LEU A 365 -13.10 -2.48 -11.57
CA LEU A 365 -13.45 -3.54 -10.62
C LEU A 365 -14.35 -2.99 -9.52
N LEU A 366 -14.03 -1.79 -9.03
CA LEU A 366 -14.92 -0.96 -8.22
C LEU A 366 -15.28 0.25 -9.05
N ASP A 367 -16.56 0.52 -9.21
CA ASP A 367 -17.06 1.45 -10.23
C ASP A 367 -17.43 2.85 -9.70
N GLY A 368 -17.16 3.09 -8.42
CA GLY A 368 -17.46 4.34 -7.74
C GLY A 368 -18.86 4.37 -7.12
N THR A 369 -19.55 3.24 -7.05
CA THR A 369 -20.80 3.07 -6.29
C THR A 369 -20.59 2.23 -5.03
N ASP A 370 -19.36 1.80 -4.79
CA ASP A 370 -18.94 1.01 -3.65
C ASP A 370 -18.73 1.87 -2.40
N VAL A 371 -18.40 1.22 -1.28
CA VAL A 371 -18.23 1.91 0.02
C VAL A 371 -16.89 2.64 0.17
N MET A 372 -15.99 2.50 -0.79
CA MET A 372 -14.68 3.18 -0.78
C MET A 372 -14.85 4.68 -1.03
N GLU A 373 -14.27 5.49 -0.14
CA GLU A 373 -14.28 6.95 -0.22
C GLU A 373 -12.86 7.47 -0.36
N MET A 374 -12.58 8.23 -1.41
CA MET A 374 -11.25 8.82 -1.61
C MET A 374 -10.13 7.78 -1.47
N GLY A 375 -10.18 6.71 -2.30
CA GLY A 375 -9.15 5.69 -2.34
C GLY A 375 -7.82 6.30 -2.80
N ASP A 376 -6.74 5.93 -2.13
CA ASP A 376 -5.42 6.53 -2.31
C ASP A 376 -4.35 5.44 -2.47
N ASN A 377 -3.81 4.89 -1.39
CA ASN A 377 -2.77 3.86 -1.46
C ASN A 377 -3.36 2.45 -1.64
N LEU A 378 -2.58 1.55 -2.24
CA LEU A 378 -2.99 0.17 -2.41
C LEU A 378 -1.83 -0.83 -2.40
N CYS A 379 -2.14 -2.08 -2.10
CA CYS A 379 -1.24 -3.21 -2.24
C CYS A 379 -1.96 -4.37 -2.95
N VAL A 380 -1.35 -4.95 -3.97
CA VAL A 380 -1.84 -6.17 -4.62
C VAL A 380 -1.04 -7.36 -4.13
N TYR A 381 -1.72 -8.39 -3.66
CA TYR A 381 -1.09 -9.62 -3.18
C TYR A 381 -1.90 -10.86 -3.58
N ASN A 382 -1.30 -12.04 -3.41
CA ASN A 382 -1.97 -13.29 -3.72
C ASN A 382 -2.18 -14.12 -2.44
N THR A 383 -3.34 -14.76 -2.36
CA THR A 383 -3.62 -15.75 -1.31
C THR A 383 -2.74 -16.99 -1.47
N LEU A 384 -2.68 -17.84 -0.46
CA LEU A 384 -1.99 -19.15 -0.52
C LEU A 384 -2.55 -20.03 -1.65
N GLY A 385 -3.84 -19.89 -1.95
CA GLY A 385 -4.51 -20.57 -3.07
C GLY A 385 -4.29 -19.91 -4.44
N GLY A 386 -3.53 -18.81 -4.53
CA GLY A 386 -3.22 -18.11 -5.77
C GLY A 386 -4.30 -17.11 -6.21
N GLY A 387 -5.30 -16.81 -5.39
CA GLY A 387 -6.30 -15.77 -5.66
C GLY A 387 -5.70 -14.37 -5.48
N THR A 388 -6.07 -13.42 -6.35
CA THR A 388 -5.62 -12.03 -6.24
C THR A 388 -6.49 -11.24 -5.27
N ARG A 389 -5.86 -10.50 -4.38
CA ARG A 389 -6.45 -9.58 -3.41
C ARG A 389 -5.85 -8.18 -3.57
N VAL A 390 -6.63 -7.17 -3.21
CA VAL A 390 -6.16 -5.78 -3.15
C VAL A 390 -6.52 -5.21 -1.79
N LEU A 391 -5.52 -4.70 -1.07
CA LEU A 391 -5.75 -3.78 0.04
C LEU A 391 -5.85 -2.37 -0.53
N LEU A 392 -6.82 -1.62 -0.07
CA LEU A 392 -7.10 -0.24 -0.48
C LEU A 392 -7.14 0.63 0.77
N GLN A 393 -6.51 1.79 0.72
CA GLN A 393 -6.50 2.77 1.80
C GLN A 393 -7.19 4.05 1.36
N GLU A 394 -7.74 4.78 2.32
CA GLU A 394 -8.51 6.01 2.10
C GLU A 394 -7.75 7.24 2.63
N ASP A 395 -7.76 8.31 1.82
CA ASP A 395 -7.45 9.70 2.23
C ASP A 395 -8.73 10.55 2.18
N PRO A 396 -9.56 10.56 3.23
CA PRO A 396 -10.77 11.37 3.25
C PRO A 396 -10.51 12.88 3.35
N GLY A 397 -9.26 13.30 3.58
CA GLY A 397 -8.93 14.68 3.89
C GLY A 397 -9.64 15.17 5.14
N ASN A 398 -9.78 16.48 5.31
CA ASN A 398 -10.43 17.06 6.50
C ASN A 398 -11.96 16.88 6.47
N HIS A 399 -12.41 15.64 6.66
CA HIS A 399 -13.82 15.26 6.72
C HIS A 399 -14.10 14.39 7.94
N PRO A 400 -15.33 14.35 8.45
CA PRO A 400 -15.70 13.49 9.58
C PRO A 400 -15.76 11.98 9.23
N HIS A 401 -15.45 11.59 8.01
CA HIS A 401 -15.26 10.21 7.61
C HIS A 401 -13.92 9.70 8.21
N SER A 402 -13.98 8.60 8.94
CA SER A 402 -12.76 7.95 9.44
C SER A 402 -12.11 7.16 8.31
N ALA A 403 -10.86 7.45 8.00
CA ALA A 403 -10.10 6.75 6.96
C ALA A 403 -10.05 5.24 7.23
N LYS A 404 -10.18 4.45 6.18
CA LYS A 404 -10.29 2.99 6.27
C LYS A 404 -9.23 2.29 5.44
N THR A 405 -8.97 1.04 5.81
CA THR A 405 -8.32 0.07 4.93
C THR A 405 -9.35 -1.00 4.58
N LEU A 406 -9.50 -1.25 3.29
CA LEU A 406 -10.43 -2.22 2.74
C LEU A 406 -9.67 -3.38 2.10
N ALA A 407 -10.24 -4.58 2.16
CA ALA A 407 -9.75 -5.75 1.44
C ALA A 407 -10.75 -6.12 0.33
N TYR A 408 -10.26 -6.20 -0.90
CA TYR A 408 -11.03 -6.55 -2.07
C TYR A 408 -10.57 -7.89 -2.64
N ASP A 409 -11.49 -8.81 -2.83
CA ASP A 409 -11.29 -10.09 -3.49
C ASP A 409 -11.66 -9.98 -4.97
N VAL A 410 -10.66 -10.05 -5.84
CA VAL A 410 -10.86 -9.93 -7.29
C VAL A 410 -11.66 -11.08 -7.88
N GLN A 411 -11.60 -12.29 -7.30
CA GLN A 411 -12.31 -13.47 -7.81
C GLN A 411 -13.78 -13.50 -7.45
N THR A 412 -14.11 -13.07 -6.24
CA THR A 412 -15.49 -13.12 -5.72
C THR A 412 -16.22 -11.79 -5.80
N ASP A 413 -15.51 -10.72 -6.25
CA ASP A 413 -16.04 -9.35 -6.31
C ASP A 413 -16.61 -8.90 -4.96
N SER A 414 -15.84 -9.13 -3.89
CA SER A 414 -16.26 -8.79 -2.53
C SER A 414 -15.31 -7.78 -1.90
N LEU A 415 -15.88 -6.73 -1.31
CA LEU A 415 -15.18 -5.64 -0.65
C LEU A 415 -15.56 -5.61 0.83
N GLN A 416 -14.55 -5.59 1.71
CA GLN A 416 -14.73 -5.53 3.15
C GLN A 416 -13.85 -4.45 3.77
N VAL A 417 -14.41 -3.59 4.61
CA VAL A 417 -13.62 -2.70 5.48
C VAL A 417 -13.01 -3.54 6.59
N ILE A 418 -11.68 -3.52 6.74
CA ILE A 418 -10.96 -4.34 7.72
C ILE A 418 -10.34 -3.53 8.86
N LEU A 419 -9.81 -2.34 8.55
CA LEU A 419 -9.25 -1.41 9.52
C LEU A 419 -9.90 -0.03 9.37
N GLN A 420 -9.81 0.77 10.41
CA GLN A 420 -10.18 2.19 10.39
C GLN A 420 -9.26 2.99 11.32
N SER A 421 -9.10 4.27 11.04
CA SER A 421 -8.50 5.20 12.00
C SER A 421 -9.28 5.16 13.31
N ASP A 422 -8.58 5.15 14.46
CA ASP A 422 -9.22 5.00 15.78
C ASP A 422 -10.24 6.13 16.04
N PRO A 423 -11.54 5.83 16.04
CA PRO A 423 -12.56 6.86 16.27
C PRO A 423 -12.46 7.56 17.61
N ALA A 424 -11.84 6.93 18.62
CA ALA A 424 -11.63 7.55 19.91
C ALA A 424 -10.61 8.70 19.86
N ARG A 425 -9.72 8.67 18.87
CA ARG A 425 -8.73 9.72 18.61
C ARG A 425 -9.21 10.69 17.54
N PHE A 426 -9.48 10.18 16.36
CA PHE A 426 -9.72 10.97 15.15
C PHE A 426 -11.19 11.37 14.96
N GLY A 427 -12.08 10.77 15.76
CA GLY A 427 -13.51 10.97 15.58
C GLY A 427 -14.07 10.11 14.44
N ALA A 428 -15.31 10.36 14.13
CA ALA A 428 -16.06 9.71 13.04
C ALA A 428 -17.30 10.55 12.73
N VAL A 429 -18.15 10.09 11.81
CA VAL A 429 -19.44 10.74 11.54
C VAL A 429 -20.24 10.87 12.84
N GLY A 430 -20.49 12.10 13.25
CA GLY A 430 -21.19 12.42 14.51
C GLY A 430 -20.34 12.37 15.76
N MET A 431 -19.05 12.08 15.67
CA MET A 431 -18.09 12.07 16.79
C MET A 431 -16.93 13.00 16.45
N ALA A 432 -16.68 13.99 17.30
CA ALA A 432 -15.53 14.89 17.13
C ALA A 432 -14.22 14.19 17.50
N ALA A 433 -13.12 14.59 16.85
CA ALA A 433 -11.79 14.16 17.23
C ALA A 433 -11.42 14.63 18.65
N THR A 434 -10.57 13.86 19.33
CA THR A 434 -10.01 14.19 20.63
C THR A 434 -8.68 14.93 20.46
N ALA A 435 -8.55 16.15 20.96
CA ALA A 435 -7.31 16.91 20.84
C ALA A 435 -6.09 16.13 21.40
N PRO A 436 -4.90 16.14 20.73
CA PRO A 436 -4.51 17.03 19.63
C PRO A 436 -4.95 16.55 18.24
N PHE A 437 -5.55 15.37 18.12
CA PHE A 437 -5.96 14.79 16.85
C PHE A 437 -7.07 15.61 16.16
N SER A 438 -7.17 15.47 14.85
CA SER A 438 -8.17 16.10 13.98
C SER A 438 -8.85 15.03 13.15
N GLN A 439 -9.88 15.39 12.37
CA GLN A 439 -10.51 14.53 11.37
C GLN A 439 -9.83 14.69 10.01
N ASP A 440 -8.53 14.88 10.03
CA ASP A 440 -7.66 15.05 8.86
C ASP A 440 -6.55 14.01 9.00
N GLU A 441 -6.92 12.75 8.86
CA GLU A 441 -6.03 11.61 8.89
C GLU A 441 -6.21 10.78 7.63
N GLU A 442 -5.12 10.17 7.20
CA GLU A 442 -4.99 9.40 5.99
C GLU A 442 -4.31 8.07 6.28
N ASN A 443 -4.85 6.98 5.78
CA ASN A 443 -4.15 5.72 5.74
C ASN A 443 -3.31 5.69 4.46
N SER A 444 -1.99 5.83 4.63
CA SER A 444 -1.02 5.95 3.53
C SER A 444 -0.03 4.80 3.55
N GLY A 445 0.22 4.20 2.43
CA GLY A 445 1.17 3.11 2.27
C GLY A 445 0.78 1.82 3.03
N VAL A 446 0.72 0.73 2.31
CA VAL A 446 0.53 -0.63 2.85
C VAL A 446 1.23 -1.66 1.97
N TYR A 447 1.80 -2.71 2.57
CA TYR A 447 2.35 -3.82 1.81
C TYR A 447 2.15 -5.16 2.51
N ASP A 448 2.10 -6.24 1.71
CA ASP A 448 2.12 -7.62 2.19
C ASP A 448 3.51 -7.95 2.76
N ALA A 449 3.58 -8.11 4.05
CA ALA A 449 4.83 -8.26 4.78
C ALA A 449 5.29 -9.72 4.96
N ARG A 450 4.71 -10.66 4.19
CA ARG A 450 5.00 -12.10 4.30
C ARG A 450 6.48 -12.42 4.19
N ASP A 451 7.22 -11.72 3.33
CA ASP A 451 8.64 -11.96 3.08
C ASP A 451 9.56 -11.25 4.09
N THR A 452 8.99 -10.44 4.98
CA THR A 452 9.74 -9.63 5.95
C THR A 452 9.40 -9.97 7.40
N PHE A 453 8.12 -10.04 7.73
CA PHE A 453 7.64 -10.30 9.10
C PHE A 453 6.94 -11.65 9.24
N GLY A 454 6.79 -12.38 8.15
CA GLY A 454 6.14 -13.70 8.11
C GLY A 454 4.71 -13.65 7.56
N LEU A 455 4.23 -14.82 7.16
CA LEU A 455 2.90 -14.97 6.59
C LEU A 455 1.82 -14.51 7.56
N GLY A 456 0.79 -13.84 7.04
CA GLY A 456 -0.29 -13.26 7.81
C GLY A 456 -0.03 -11.82 8.27
N TRP A 457 1.22 -11.34 8.22
CA TRP A 457 1.55 -9.96 8.55
C TRP A 457 1.45 -9.03 7.35
N PHE A 458 0.93 -7.85 7.61
CA PHE A 458 0.92 -6.69 6.72
C PHE A 458 1.47 -5.49 7.49
N VAL A 459 2.10 -4.56 6.79
CA VAL A 459 2.62 -3.32 7.38
C VAL A 459 1.99 -2.14 6.67
N GLY A 460 1.58 -1.16 7.44
CA GLY A 460 1.01 0.08 6.96
C GLY A 460 1.53 1.29 7.71
N ASN A 461 1.32 2.45 7.16
CA ASN A 461 1.48 3.70 7.90
C ASN A 461 0.22 4.57 7.75
N MET A 462 0.17 5.62 8.52
CA MET A 462 -0.85 6.65 8.39
C MET A 462 -0.25 8.03 8.63
N GLN A 463 -0.74 9.00 7.91
CA GLN A 463 -0.56 10.42 8.18
C GLN A 463 -1.63 10.89 9.17
N SER A 464 -1.24 11.76 10.07
CA SER A 464 -2.14 12.36 11.06
C SER A 464 -1.87 13.86 11.07
N HIS A 465 -2.68 14.61 10.34
CA HIS A 465 -2.42 16.02 10.01
C HIS A 465 -2.65 17.00 11.15
N TYR A 466 -2.51 16.56 12.42
CA TYR A 466 -2.44 17.50 13.52
C TYR A 466 -1.04 18.11 13.62
N ALA A 467 -1.01 19.44 13.80
CA ALA A 467 0.24 20.19 13.75
C ALA A 467 1.18 19.88 14.92
N LEU A 468 2.45 19.65 14.61
CA LEU A 468 3.55 19.49 15.54
C LEU A 468 4.64 20.55 15.30
N ALA A 469 5.46 20.79 16.33
CA ALA A 469 6.60 21.67 16.17
C ALA A 469 7.66 21.07 15.22
N ALA A 470 8.34 21.93 14.46
CA ALA A 470 9.49 21.51 13.66
C ALA A 470 10.54 20.77 14.54
N PRO A 471 11.17 19.70 14.02
CA PRO A 471 11.14 19.26 12.63
C PRO A 471 10.02 18.28 12.31
N LEU A 472 9.13 17.91 13.24
CA LEU A 472 8.10 16.89 13.06
C LEU A 472 7.03 17.31 12.07
N ILE A 473 6.61 18.56 12.12
CA ILE A 473 5.59 19.22 11.29
C ILE A 473 4.18 18.71 11.59
N GLU A 474 3.91 17.41 11.40
CA GLU A 474 2.62 16.75 11.62
C GLU A 474 2.81 15.37 12.24
N GLY A 475 1.72 14.74 12.67
CA GLY A 475 1.72 13.41 13.23
C GLY A 475 1.84 12.30 12.20
N GLY A 476 1.75 11.07 12.68
CA GLY A 476 1.75 9.85 11.89
C GLY A 476 2.24 8.64 12.66
N GLN A 477 2.04 7.46 12.13
CA GLN A 477 2.43 6.22 12.77
C GLN A 477 2.71 5.11 11.74
N LEU A 478 3.79 4.36 11.94
CA LEU A 478 4.06 3.08 11.28
C LEU A 478 3.48 1.97 12.15
N TYR A 479 2.72 1.06 11.54
CA TYR A 479 2.08 -0.05 12.23
C TYR A 479 2.16 -1.36 11.43
N ALA A 480 1.96 -2.50 12.10
CA ALA A 480 1.72 -3.78 11.47
C ALA A 480 0.38 -4.34 11.92
N PHE A 481 -0.24 -5.17 11.10
CA PHE A 481 -1.42 -5.92 11.49
C PHE A 481 -1.32 -7.38 11.04
N TYR A 482 -1.96 -8.27 11.81
CA TYR A 482 -1.96 -9.70 11.55
C TYR A 482 -3.34 -10.19 11.16
N SER A 483 -3.41 -10.86 10.01
CA SER A 483 -4.64 -11.45 9.49
C SER A 483 -4.33 -12.62 8.53
N PRO A 484 -4.24 -13.85 9.01
CA PRO A 484 -3.96 -15.02 8.17
C PRO A 484 -5.10 -15.30 7.18
N THR A 485 -6.34 -14.96 7.52
CA THR A 485 -7.52 -15.18 6.67
C THR A 485 -7.50 -14.31 5.40
N LEU A 486 -6.83 -13.15 5.42
CA LEU A 486 -6.61 -12.38 4.19
C LEU A 486 -5.74 -13.14 3.18
N LEU A 487 -4.91 -14.06 3.63
CA LEU A 487 -4.13 -14.95 2.77
C LEU A 487 -4.88 -16.23 2.36
N GLY A 488 -6.14 -16.38 2.75
CA GLY A 488 -6.92 -17.60 2.50
C GLY A 488 -6.56 -18.74 3.45
N SER A 489 -6.01 -18.41 4.63
CA SER A 489 -5.82 -19.34 5.73
C SER A 489 -6.93 -19.19 6.78
N CYS A 490 -6.77 -19.72 7.97
CA CYS A 490 -7.69 -19.58 9.10
C CYS A 490 -6.92 -19.27 10.39
N ASP A 491 -7.64 -18.81 11.40
CA ASP A 491 -7.03 -18.40 12.68
C ASP A 491 -6.38 -19.54 13.44
N SER A 492 -6.76 -20.77 13.17
CA SER A 492 -6.22 -21.99 13.78
C SER A 492 -4.97 -22.55 13.10
N ASP A 493 -4.58 -21.99 11.93
CA ASP A 493 -3.30 -22.26 11.24
C ASP A 493 -2.23 -21.34 11.85
N VAL A 494 -1.62 -21.79 12.94
CA VAL A 494 -0.74 -20.98 13.79
C VAL A 494 0.73 -21.30 13.63
N ALA A 495 1.06 -22.49 13.08
CA ALA A 495 2.44 -22.87 12.81
C ALA A 495 3.05 -22.03 11.69
N GLN A 496 4.29 -21.59 11.87
CA GLN A 496 4.96 -20.79 10.85
C GLN A 496 5.91 -21.66 10.00
N PRO A 497 5.90 -21.50 8.70
CA PRO A 497 5.01 -20.64 7.93
C PRO A 497 3.57 -21.21 7.85
N ILE A 498 2.55 -20.35 7.94
CA ILE A 498 1.16 -20.77 7.73
C ILE A 498 1.02 -21.37 6.32
N ASP A 499 0.27 -22.46 6.17
CA ASP A 499 0.21 -23.22 4.91
C ASP A 499 -1.22 -23.47 4.38
N GLY A 500 -2.23 -22.93 5.08
CA GLY A 500 -3.64 -23.10 4.75
C GLY A 500 -4.24 -24.42 5.27
N SER A 501 -3.55 -25.10 6.16
CA SER A 501 -3.99 -26.37 6.75
C SER A 501 -3.83 -26.33 8.26
N VAL A 502 -4.79 -26.88 8.97
CA VAL A 502 -4.71 -27.07 10.43
C VAL A 502 -4.37 -28.54 10.70
N ASP A 503 -3.17 -28.80 11.23
CA ASP A 503 -2.67 -30.15 11.43
C ASP A 503 -1.82 -30.31 12.71
N GLY A 504 -0.97 -31.34 12.74
CA GLY A 504 -0.13 -31.61 13.89
C GLY A 504 0.96 -30.57 14.16
N SER A 505 1.33 -29.77 13.17
CA SER A 505 2.28 -28.67 13.32
C SER A 505 1.69 -27.53 14.17
N ASP A 506 0.40 -27.24 14.00
CA ASP A 506 -0.31 -26.21 14.76
C ASP A 506 -0.49 -26.59 16.22
N ILE A 507 -0.81 -27.88 16.48
CA ILE A 507 -0.79 -28.39 17.85
C ILE A 507 0.60 -28.28 18.47
N ALA A 508 1.66 -28.60 17.70
CA ALA A 508 3.02 -28.52 18.19
C ALA A 508 3.41 -27.08 18.51
N GLN A 509 3.03 -26.13 17.66
CA GLN A 509 3.27 -24.69 17.88
C GLN A 509 2.50 -24.19 19.11
N LEU A 510 1.21 -24.50 19.21
CA LEU A 510 0.38 -24.14 20.37
C LEU A 510 1.01 -24.67 21.68
N LEU A 511 1.52 -25.91 21.68
CA LEU A 511 2.15 -26.49 22.88
C LEU A 511 3.48 -25.81 23.24
N LEU A 512 4.20 -25.26 22.26
CA LEU A 512 5.41 -24.45 22.50
C LEU A 512 5.08 -23.10 23.12
N ASP A 513 3.95 -22.50 22.73
CA ASP A 513 3.48 -21.20 23.17
C ASP A 513 2.60 -21.25 24.43
N TYR A 514 2.36 -22.45 24.99
CA TYR A 514 1.42 -22.67 26.09
C TYR A 514 1.73 -21.82 27.33
N GLY A 515 0.77 -21.02 27.77
CA GLY A 515 0.86 -20.15 28.94
C GLY A 515 0.35 -18.74 28.71
N THR A 516 0.70 -17.84 29.63
CA THR A 516 0.26 -16.44 29.55
C THR A 516 0.95 -15.70 28.41
N VAL A 517 0.15 -15.04 27.58
CA VAL A 517 0.63 -14.23 26.45
C VAL A 517 1.05 -12.84 26.92
N THR A 518 2.21 -12.39 26.47
CA THR A 518 2.63 -11.00 26.67
C THR A 518 2.61 -10.31 25.30
N GLY A 519 1.62 -9.45 25.06
CA GLY A 519 1.38 -8.84 23.76
C GLY A 519 0.45 -9.70 22.92
N PHE A 520 0.88 -10.11 21.72
CA PHE A 520 0.11 -10.94 20.78
C PHE A 520 0.82 -12.28 20.53
N SER A 521 0.05 -13.35 20.48
CA SER A 521 0.46 -14.66 19.99
C SER A 521 -0.57 -15.20 18.98
N PRO A 522 -0.16 -15.67 17.81
CA PRO A 522 -1.07 -16.40 16.90
C PRO A 522 -1.76 -17.59 17.57
N SER A 523 -1.07 -18.25 18.52
CA SER A 523 -1.57 -19.44 19.23
C SER A 523 -2.64 -19.13 20.29
N ASP A 524 -2.82 -17.87 20.70
CA ASP A 524 -3.94 -17.41 21.52
C ASP A 524 -5.12 -17.13 20.59
N ILE A 525 -5.78 -18.20 20.16
CA ILE A 525 -6.77 -18.14 19.07
C ILE A 525 -8.07 -17.49 19.54
N ASP A 526 -8.46 -17.71 20.77
CA ASP A 526 -9.68 -17.11 21.36
C ASP A 526 -9.49 -15.71 21.92
N GLY A 527 -8.22 -15.19 21.95
CA GLY A 527 -7.89 -13.87 22.42
C GLY A 527 -8.04 -13.68 23.93
N SER A 528 -7.96 -14.76 24.71
CA SER A 528 -8.11 -14.73 26.17
C SER A 528 -6.92 -14.10 26.91
N GLY A 529 -5.76 -14.00 26.26
CA GLY A 529 -4.48 -13.62 26.83
C GLY A 529 -3.70 -14.80 27.43
N GLU A 530 -4.16 -16.01 27.23
CA GLU A 530 -3.49 -17.26 27.61
C GLU A 530 -3.62 -18.27 26.49
N VAL A 531 -2.52 -18.91 26.09
CA VAL A 531 -2.57 -20.09 25.21
C VAL A 531 -2.87 -21.30 26.06
N ASP A 532 -4.06 -21.89 25.93
CA ASP A 532 -4.52 -22.97 26.79
C ASP A 532 -5.33 -24.04 26.07
N SER A 533 -6.16 -24.77 26.82
CA SER A 533 -7.02 -25.82 26.27
C SER A 533 -8.21 -25.29 25.44
N GLY A 534 -8.55 -24.01 25.58
CA GLY A 534 -9.53 -23.32 24.74
C GLY A 534 -9.05 -23.25 23.31
N ASP A 535 -7.82 -22.77 23.11
CA ASP A 535 -7.18 -22.66 21.80
C ASP A 535 -6.96 -24.03 21.16
N LEU A 536 -6.52 -25.02 21.95
CA LEU A 536 -6.40 -26.40 21.46
C LEU A 536 -7.73 -26.95 20.96
N SER A 537 -8.83 -26.57 21.60
CA SER A 537 -10.16 -26.99 21.17
C SER A 537 -10.53 -26.37 19.84
N LEU A 538 -10.14 -25.12 19.57
CA LEU A 538 -10.35 -24.45 18.29
C LEU A 538 -9.53 -25.10 17.17
N ILE A 539 -8.23 -25.37 17.40
CA ILE A 539 -7.39 -26.14 16.45
C ILE A 539 -8.05 -27.47 16.08
N LEU A 540 -8.57 -28.20 17.07
CA LEU A 540 -9.22 -29.50 16.83
C LEU A 540 -10.57 -29.39 16.09
N LEU A 541 -11.27 -28.26 16.22
CA LEU A 541 -12.51 -27.99 15.49
C LEU A 541 -12.25 -27.67 14.02
N ASP A 542 -11.17 -26.96 13.74
CA ASP A 542 -10.80 -26.50 12.40
C ASP A 542 -9.87 -27.49 11.66
N TRP A 543 -9.67 -28.70 12.21
CA TRP A 543 -8.75 -29.70 11.68
C TRP A 543 -8.96 -30.01 10.20
N GLY A 544 -7.95 -29.75 9.38
CA GLY A 544 -7.96 -29.97 7.94
C GLY A 544 -7.56 -28.72 7.16
N TYR A 545 -8.07 -28.61 5.95
CA TYR A 545 -7.82 -27.42 5.13
C TYR A 545 -8.69 -26.25 5.59
N CYS A 546 -8.08 -25.07 5.72
CA CYS A 546 -8.83 -23.85 5.95
C CYS A 546 -9.79 -23.62 4.76
N SER A 547 -11.07 -23.43 5.05
CA SER A 547 -12.05 -23.03 4.04
C SER A 547 -11.88 -21.52 3.82
N GLY A 548 -11.13 -21.14 2.78
CA GLY A 548 -11.00 -19.74 2.36
C GLY A 548 -12.28 -19.18 1.74
#